data_cb6794087a25a0eac2cf82b9a7b784ac
#
_entry.id   cb6794087a25a0eac2cf82b9a7b784ac
#
_cell.length_a   1.000
_cell.length_b   1.000
_cell.length_c   1.000
_cell.angle_alpha   90.00
_cell.angle_beta   90.00
_cell.angle_gamma   90.00
#
_symmetry.space_group_name_H-M   'P 1'
#
loop_
_entity.id
_entity.type
_entity.pdbx_description
1 polymer ?
#
loop_
_entity_poly.entity_id
_entity_poly.type
_entity_poly.pdbx_seq_one_letter_code
_entity_poly.pdbx_strand_id
1 'polypeptide(L)'
;MVPQPSAAGHRFLRFEATAMAEIVCAIGVPHTPQYPALVAREGPECETARLFQAVREQLEAVQPDVLVIYDSDHINTFFFDNWPTFAIGAAALFEGPNDDNTELPHAVIPGDDALGMQLYTGGMAAGFDFSLTQKFTVDHSIMVPLHFITPRLNVPIVPIFINGVQPPLPGARRCFALGEAVRAAIESWPRNVRVAIVASGSFSLDVGGAMTGHGKRAGVPDQIWVQRVATLLSAGQISQLLEETTADQMARAGNVGGEILNWIALLGTLNGRRPSFMEPQISDGHAYGVWRWD
;
A
#
# COMPACT_ATOMS: atom_id res chain seq x y z
N MET A 1 -63.18 -41.92 17.38
CA MET A 1 -62.09 -41.87 16.38
C MET A 1 -61.57 -40.44 16.44
N VAL A 2 -60.45 -40.19 17.18
CA VAL A 2 -59.85 -38.87 17.38
C VAL A 2 -58.74 -38.68 16.35
N PRO A 3 -58.70 -37.62 15.57
CA PRO A 3 -57.60 -37.42 14.58
C PRO A 3 -56.30 -36.99 15.31
N GLN A 4 -55.21 -37.66 14.93
CA GLN A 4 -53.85 -37.30 15.39
C GLN A 4 -53.34 -36.02 14.69
N PRO A 5 -52.55 -35.18 15.38
CA PRO A 5 -51.98 -34.00 14.76
C PRO A 5 -50.80 -34.35 13.87
N SER A 6 -50.82 -33.79 12.66
CA SER A 6 -49.78 -33.83 11.65
C SER A 6 -48.50 -33.19 12.18
N ALA A 7 -47.38 -33.91 12.06
CA ALA A 7 -46.04 -33.40 12.36
C ALA A 7 -45.65 -32.29 11.36
N ALA A 8 -45.70 -31.03 11.78
CA ALA A 8 -45.16 -29.91 11.03
C ALA A 8 -43.61 -30.01 11.05
N GLY A 9 -43.04 -30.35 9.88
CA GLY A 9 -41.61 -30.38 9.70
C GLY A 9 -40.99 -28.99 9.91
N HIS A 10 -40.18 -28.86 10.94
CA HIS A 10 -39.37 -27.68 11.16
C HIS A 10 -38.32 -27.65 10.06
N ARG A 11 -38.51 -26.79 9.07
CA ARG A 11 -37.52 -26.43 8.07
C ARG A 11 -36.47 -25.57 8.79
N PHE A 12 -35.38 -26.19 9.22
CA PHE A 12 -34.19 -25.44 9.67
C PHE A 12 -33.67 -24.62 8.47
N LEU A 13 -33.85 -23.31 8.52
CA LEU A 13 -33.17 -22.39 7.64
C LEU A 13 -31.67 -22.59 7.90
N ARG A 14 -30.98 -23.23 6.96
CA ARG A 14 -29.50 -23.16 6.94
C ARG A 14 -29.17 -21.72 6.62
N PHE A 15 -28.66 -21.00 7.61
CA PHE A 15 -27.91 -19.77 7.39
C PHE A 15 -26.65 -20.21 6.64
N GLU A 16 -26.58 -19.98 5.35
CA GLU A 16 -25.32 -20.01 4.64
C GLU A 16 -24.43 -18.94 5.31
N ALA A 17 -23.29 -19.36 5.83
CA ALA A 17 -22.33 -18.41 6.37
C ALA A 17 -21.93 -17.45 5.23
N THR A 18 -22.24 -16.18 5.37
CA THR A 18 -21.84 -15.16 4.39
C THR A 18 -20.32 -15.14 4.37
N ALA A 19 -19.71 -15.40 3.22
CA ALA A 19 -18.26 -15.32 3.09
C ALA A 19 -17.82 -13.89 3.36
N MET A 20 -16.79 -13.74 4.17
CA MET A 20 -16.19 -12.46 4.53
C MET A 20 -15.04 -12.12 3.58
N ALA A 21 -14.71 -10.85 3.43
CA ALA A 21 -13.52 -10.45 2.72
C ALA A 21 -12.26 -10.93 3.45
N GLU A 22 -11.26 -11.33 2.68
CA GLU A 22 -10.00 -11.84 3.24
C GLU A 22 -8.79 -11.15 2.61
N ILE A 23 -7.75 -10.94 3.41
CA ILE A 23 -6.46 -10.50 2.91
C ILE A 23 -5.69 -11.75 2.48
N VAL A 24 -5.27 -11.80 1.22
CA VAL A 24 -4.62 -12.98 0.62
C VAL A 24 -3.14 -12.82 0.36
N CYS A 25 -2.67 -11.58 0.27
CA CYS A 25 -1.26 -11.25 0.02
C CYS A 25 -1.00 -9.81 0.46
N ALA A 26 0.23 -9.53 0.86
CA ALA A 26 0.72 -8.17 0.97
C ALA A 26 2.08 -8.04 0.29
N ILE A 27 2.31 -6.92 -0.36
CA ILE A 27 3.55 -6.64 -1.08
C ILE A 27 4.04 -5.23 -0.78
N GLY A 28 5.36 -5.07 -0.67
CA GLY A 28 6.01 -3.77 -0.60
C GLY A 28 6.94 -3.60 -1.79
N VAL A 29 6.86 -2.47 -2.48
CA VAL A 29 7.64 -2.19 -3.68
C VAL A 29 8.00 -0.70 -3.77
N PRO A 30 9.12 -0.36 -4.44
CA PRO A 30 9.44 1.02 -4.75
C PRO A 30 8.54 1.55 -5.88
N HIS A 31 8.56 2.90 -6.03
CA HIS A 31 7.88 3.59 -7.13
C HIS A 31 8.79 4.58 -7.88
N THR A 32 10.08 4.32 -7.91
CA THR A 32 11.04 5.17 -8.63
C THR A 32 10.53 5.49 -10.05
N PRO A 33 10.26 6.76 -10.38
CA PRO A 33 9.55 7.11 -11.62
C PRO A 33 10.32 6.77 -12.89
N GLN A 34 11.64 6.61 -12.83
CA GLN A 34 12.50 6.25 -13.95
C GLN A 34 12.53 4.74 -14.26
N TYR A 35 11.97 3.88 -13.41
CA TYR A 35 12.05 2.43 -13.60
C TYR A 35 11.38 1.92 -14.88
N PRO A 36 10.23 2.44 -15.33
CA PRO A 36 9.66 2.03 -16.62
C PRO A 36 10.62 2.29 -17.80
N ALA A 37 11.21 3.48 -17.85
CA ALA A 37 12.19 3.82 -18.89
C ALA A 37 13.50 3.01 -18.75
N LEU A 38 13.96 2.76 -17.52
CA LEU A 38 15.12 1.91 -17.25
C LEU A 38 14.91 0.49 -17.79
N VAL A 39 13.79 -0.13 -17.46
CA VAL A 39 13.47 -1.49 -17.92
C VAL A 39 13.24 -1.53 -19.42
N ALA A 40 12.62 -0.51 -20.03
CA ALA A 40 12.48 -0.42 -21.48
C ALA A 40 13.84 -0.35 -22.19
N ARG A 41 14.82 0.32 -21.61
CA ARG A 41 16.18 0.45 -22.14
C ARG A 41 17.04 -0.79 -21.93
N GLU A 42 17.02 -1.38 -20.73
CA GLU A 42 17.93 -2.46 -20.32
C GLU A 42 17.35 -3.86 -20.57
N GLY A 43 16.05 -3.94 -20.77
CA GLY A 43 15.33 -5.18 -21.06
C GLY A 43 14.84 -5.92 -19.81
N PRO A 44 14.05 -6.99 -20.03
CA PRO A 44 13.36 -7.72 -18.95
C PRO A 44 14.30 -8.49 -18.01
N GLU A 45 15.55 -8.65 -18.37
CA GLU A 45 16.55 -9.36 -17.57
C GLU A 45 17.31 -8.45 -16.60
N CYS A 46 17.07 -7.13 -16.61
CA CYS A 46 17.67 -6.23 -15.63
C CYS A 46 17.13 -6.52 -14.22
N GLU A 47 17.90 -6.16 -13.20
CA GLU A 47 17.59 -6.47 -11.80
C GLU A 47 16.23 -5.95 -11.38
N THR A 48 15.92 -4.69 -11.70
CA THR A 48 14.61 -4.07 -11.42
C THR A 48 13.45 -4.87 -12.00
N ALA A 49 13.55 -5.29 -13.28
CA ALA A 49 12.49 -6.07 -13.93
C ALA A 49 12.30 -7.43 -13.27
N ARG A 50 13.40 -8.13 -12.95
CA ARG A 50 13.36 -9.44 -12.28
C ARG A 50 12.75 -9.38 -10.89
N LEU A 51 13.06 -8.34 -10.12
CA LEU A 51 12.51 -8.15 -8.76
C LEU A 51 11.01 -7.85 -8.80
N PHE A 52 10.57 -6.98 -9.68
CA PHE A 52 9.13 -6.75 -9.89
C PHE A 52 8.42 -8.00 -10.40
N GLN A 53 9.05 -8.77 -11.30
CA GLN A 53 8.49 -10.04 -11.77
C GLN A 53 8.33 -11.04 -10.63
N ALA A 54 9.33 -11.19 -9.75
CA ALA A 54 9.24 -12.08 -8.58
C ALA A 54 8.07 -11.72 -7.66
N VAL A 55 7.83 -10.42 -7.43
CA VAL A 55 6.68 -9.93 -6.66
C VAL A 55 5.36 -10.18 -7.41
N ARG A 56 5.33 -9.90 -8.70
CA ARG A 56 4.15 -10.09 -9.56
C ARG A 56 3.69 -11.55 -9.58
N GLU A 57 4.62 -12.50 -9.74
CA GLU A 57 4.31 -13.94 -9.75
C GLU A 57 3.61 -14.38 -8.45
N GLN A 58 4.03 -13.83 -7.31
CA GLN A 58 3.39 -14.10 -6.02
C GLN A 58 1.98 -13.51 -5.94
N LEU A 59 1.77 -12.30 -6.48
CA LEU A 59 0.47 -11.65 -6.55
C LEU A 59 -0.49 -12.41 -7.49
N GLU A 60 -0.01 -12.79 -8.68
CA GLU A 60 -0.79 -13.55 -9.66
C GLU A 60 -1.20 -14.94 -9.11
N ALA A 61 -0.34 -15.58 -8.31
CA ALA A 61 -0.63 -16.88 -7.71
C ALA A 61 -1.87 -16.86 -6.77
N VAL A 62 -2.12 -15.72 -6.12
CA VAL A 62 -3.26 -15.58 -5.19
C VAL A 62 -4.49 -14.95 -5.83
N GLN A 63 -4.41 -14.45 -7.05
CA GLN A 63 -5.52 -13.89 -7.81
C GLN A 63 -6.43 -12.96 -6.99
N PRO A 64 -5.93 -11.81 -6.54
CA PRO A 64 -6.75 -10.86 -5.77
C PRO A 64 -7.83 -10.24 -6.65
N ASP A 65 -8.97 -9.93 -6.04
CA ASP A 65 -10.07 -9.21 -6.69
C ASP A 65 -9.84 -7.70 -6.68
N VAL A 66 -9.07 -7.20 -5.68
CA VAL A 66 -8.80 -5.78 -5.47
C VAL A 66 -7.47 -5.56 -4.76
N LEU A 67 -6.82 -4.42 -5.04
CA LEU A 67 -5.62 -3.96 -4.35
C LEU A 67 -5.95 -2.76 -3.45
N VAL A 68 -5.62 -2.84 -2.16
CA VAL A 68 -5.56 -1.67 -1.27
C VAL A 68 -4.12 -1.17 -1.27
N ILE A 69 -3.89 0.08 -1.67
CA ILE A 69 -2.55 0.61 -1.90
C ILE A 69 -2.28 1.75 -0.94
N TYR A 70 -1.30 1.57 -0.03
CA TYR A 70 -0.73 2.66 0.75
C TYR A 70 0.31 3.40 -0.10
N ASP A 71 0.11 4.69 -0.30
CA ASP A 71 0.97 5.55 -1.11
C ASP A 71 1.22 6.91 -0.47
N SER A 72 2.12 7.67 -1.05
CA SER A 72 2.40 9.06 -0.72
C SER A 72 2.37 9.87 -2.01
N ASP A 73 1.39 10.77 -2.14
CA ASP A 73 1.30 11.71 -3.27
C ASP A 73 2.45 12.72 -3.23
N HIS A 74 3.00 13.05 -4.40
CA HIS A 74 4.13 13.97 -4.55
C HIS A 74 3.68 15.38 -4.97
N ILE A 75 2.64 15.91 -4.32
CA ILE A 75 2.06 17.24 -4.58
C ILE A 75 1.43 17.30 -5.97
N ASN A 76 0.78 16.20 -6.38
CA ASN A 76 0.12 16.06 -7.68
C ASN A 76 -1.42 16.01 -7.54
N THR A 77 -1.92 15.43 -6.45
CA THR A 77 -3.35 15.35 -6.12
C THR A 77 -3.70 16.22 -4.93
N PHE A 78 -2.85 16.23 -3.91
CA PHE A 78 -3.00 17.08 -2.73
C PHE A 78 -1.99 18.23 -2.80
N PHE A 79 -2.44 19.44 -2.44
CA PHE A 79 -1.64 20.65 -2.48
C PHE A 79 -1.59 21.31 -1.10
N PHE A 80 -0.69 22.28 -0.91
CA PHE A 80 -0.45 22.93 0.39
C PHE A 80 -1.65 23.72 0.93
N ASP A 81 -2.64 24.00 0.10
CA ASP A 81 -3.91 24.62 0.49
C ASP A 81 -4.87 23.61 1.15
N ASN A 82 -4.68 22.30 0.90
CA ASN A 82 -5.48 21.23 1.49
C ASN A 82 -4.69 19.91 1.56
N TRP A 83 -3.70 19.86 2.48
CA TRP A 83 -2.83 18.69 2.64
C TRP A 83 -3.32 17.78 3.77
N PRO A 84 -3.92 16.62 3.48
CA PRO A 84 -4.43 15.72 4.51
C PRO A 84 -3.29 14.92 5.17
N THR A 85 -3.50 14.48 6.41
CA THR A 85 -2.64 13.48 7.04
C THR A 85 -2.85 12.10 6.42
N PHE A 86 -4.13 11.76 6.20
CA PHE A 86 -4.57 10.54 5.53
C PHE A 86 -5.73 10.86 4.59
N ALA A 87 -5.76 10.24 3.43
CA ALA A 87 -6.92 10.28 2.55
C ALA A 87 -7.24 8.88 2.01
N ILE A 88 -8.47 8.67 1.58
CA ILE A 88 -8.89 7.42 0.97
C ILE A 88 -9.64 7.69 -0.33
N GLY A 89 -9.27 6.98 -1.37
CA GLY A 89 -9.96 7.01 -2.66
C GLY A 89 -11.14 6.04 -2.65
N ALA A 90 -12.36 6.58 -2.76
CA ALA A 90 -13.58 5.78 -2.91
C ALA A 90 -14.29 6.17 -4.21
N ALA A 91 -13.75 5.71 -5.31
CA ALA A 91 -14.24 5.99 -6.66
C ALA A 91 -14.28 4.71 -7.49
N ALA A 92 -15.17 4.67 -8.49
CA ALA A 92 -15.27 3.55 -9.42
C ALA A 92 -14.13 3.53 -10.45
N LEU A 93 -13.49 4.68 -10.69
CA LEU A 93 -12.39 4.84 -11.63
C LEU A 93 -11.35 5.82 -11.08
N PHE A 94 -10.09 5.56 -11.38
CA PHE A 94 -8.96 6.44 -11.14
C PHE A 94 -8.23 6.72 -12.46
N GLU A 95 -7.55 7.84 -12.53
CA GLU A 95 -6.83 8.27 -13.75
C GLU A 95 -5.40 8.67 -13.36
N GLY A 96 -4.43 8.31 -14.19
CA GLY A 96 -3.01 8.69 -13.98
C GLY A 96 -2.07 8.12 -15.03
N PRO A 97 -0.78 8.44 -14.96
CA PRO A 97 -0.19 9.38 -13.99
C PRO A 97 -0.64 10.83 -14.22
N ASN A 98 -0.76 11.60 -13.16
CA ASN A 98 -1.04 13.04 -13.21
C ASN A 98 0.22 13.91 -13.05
N ASP A 99 1.38 13.32 -13.19
CA ASP A 99 2.69 13.96 -13.16
C ASP A 99 3.53 13.60 -14.38
N ASP A 100 4.57 14.41 -14.63
CA ASP A 100 5.51 14.22 -15.74
C ASP A 100 6.82 13.52 -15.29
N ASN A 101 6.85 12.92 -14.08
CA ASN A 101 8.07 12.29 -13.53
C ASN A 101 8.33 10.91 -14.15
N THR A 102 7.32 10.29 -14.75
CA THR A 102 7.41 8.97 -15.38
C THR A 102 7.01 9.06 -16.87
N GLU A 103 7.59 8.19 -17.70
CA GLU A 103 7.25 8.05 -19.12
C GLU A 103 6.02 7.15 -19.37
N LEU A 104 5.29 6.77 -18.32
CA LEU A 104 4.11 5.95 -18.46
C LEU A 104 2.98 6.72 -19.16
N PRO A 105 2.24 6.08 -20.07
CA PRO A 105 1.09 6.69 -20.68
C PRO A 105 -0.03 6.89 -19.67
N HIS A 106 -0.80 7.96 -19.81
CA HIS A 106 -2.02 8.17 -19.05
C HIS A 106 -3.00 7.00 -19.28
N ALA A 107 -3.57 6.48 -18.19
CA ALA A 107 -4.49 5.35 -18.21
C ALA A 107 -5.63 5.55 -17.21
N VAL A 108 -6.71 4.80 -17.43
CA VAL A 108 -7.84 4.68 -16.50
C VAL A 108 -7.73 3.33 -15.79
N ILE A 109 -7.87 3.35 -14.47
CA ILE A 109 -7.75 2.18 -13.61
C ILE A 109 -9.10 1.97 -12.91
N PRO A 110 -9.66 0.74 -12.90
CA PRO A 110 -10.87 0.46 -12.13
C PRO A 110 -10.61 0.66 -10.65
N GLY A 111 -11.62 1.18 -9.94
CA GLY A 111 -11.63 1.29 -8.49
C GLY A 111 -12.73 0.42 -7.87
N ASP A 112 -12.62 0.13 -6.58
CA ASP A 112 -13.68 -0.47 -5.78
C ASP A 112 -14.21 0.57 -4.78
N ASP A 113 -15.20 1.35 -5.18
CA ASP A 113 -15.82 2.39 -4.38
C ASP A 113 -16.52 1.82 -3.13
N ALA A 114 -17.07 0.61 -3.24
CA ALA A 114 -17.73 -0.06 -2.12
C ALA A 114 -16.73 -0.47 -1.03
N LEU A 115 -15.58 -1.04 -1.40
CA LEU A 115 -14.50 -1.29 -0.46
C LEU A 115 -13.91 0.01 0.07
N GLY A 116 -13.72 1.02 -0.78
CA GLY A 116 -13.26 2.34 -0.36
C GLY A 116 -14.14 2.95 0.73
N MET A 117 -15.46 2.90 0.57
CA MET A 117 -16.43 3.35 1.58
C MET A 117 -16.45 2.48 2.83
N GLN A 118 -16.25 1.16 2.71
CA GLN A 118 -16.12 0.25 3.85
C GLN A 118 -14.89 0.62 4.70
N LEU A 119 -13.75 0.85 4.06
CA LEU A 119 -12.50 1.23 4.73
C LEU A 119 -12.60 2.63 5.35
N TYR A 120 -13.20 3.59 4.64
CA TYR A 120 -13.47 4.92 5.18
C TYR A 120 -14.32 4.85 6.47
N THR A 121 -15.45 4.15 6.41
CA THR A 121 -16.36 4.03 7.55
C THR A 121 -15.71 3.29 8.73
N GLY A 122 -15.01 2.18 8.44
CA GLY A 122 -14.28 1.40 9.45
C GLY A 122 -13.16 2.19 10.10
N GLY A 123 -12.40 2.95 9.32
CA GLY A 123 -11.34 3.83 9.82
C GLY A 123 -11.87 4.96 10.68
N MET A 124 -12.97 5.62 10.27
CA MET A 124 -13.65 6.64 11.09
C MET A 124 -14.10 6.06 12.44
N ALA A 125 -14.68 4.86 12.44
CA ALA A 125 -15.08 4.18 13.67
C ALA A 125 -13.87 3.82 14.56
N ALA A 126 -12.70 3.60 13.98
CA ALA A 126 -11.43 3.35 14.68
C ALA A 126 -10.67 4.63 15.09
N GLY A 127 -11.24 5.83 14.84
CA GLY A 127 -10.68 7.13 15.24
C GLY A 127 -9.68 7.72 14.23
N PHE A 128 -9.78 7.36 12.96
CA PHE A 128 -8.99 7.96 11.87
C PHE A 128 -9.84 8.97 11.09
N ASP A 129 -9.38 10.22 11.03
CA ASP A 129 -10.01 11.28 10.27
C ASP A 129 -9.43 11.28 8.85
N PHE A 130 -10.08 10.57 7.93
CA PHE A 130 -9.70 10.56 6.52
C PHE A 130 -10.30 11.74 5.76
N SER A 131 -9.54 12.29 4.81
CA SER A 131 -10.13 12.99 3.67
C SER A 131 -10.72 11.95 2.72
N LEU A 132 -12.06 11.98 2.53
CA LEU A 132 -12.74 11.11 1.55
C LEU A 132 -12.61 11.74 0.17
N THR A 133 -12.05 10.99 -0.78
CA THR A 133 -11.81 11.46 -2.14
C THR A 133 -12.55 10.58 -3.14
N GLN A 134 -13.57 11.13 -3.79
CA GLN A 134 -14.37 10.43 -4.81
C GLN A 134 -13.95 10.78 -6.25
N LYS A 135 -13.04 11.74 -6.40
CA LYS A 135 -12.38 12.07 -7.67
C LYS A 135 -10.89 12.20 -7.37
N PHE A 136 -10.15 11.15 -7.65
CA PHE A 136 -8.75 11.01 -7.28
C PHE A 136 -7.94 10.68 -8.52
N THR A 137 -7.01 11.55 -8.87
CA THR A 137 -5.97 11.24 -9.85
C THR A 137 -4.76 10.66 -9.14
N VAL A 138 -4.05 9.75 -9.75
CA VAL A 138 -2.90 9.07 -9.14
C VAL A 138 -1.61 9.44 -9.85
N ASP A 139 -0.54 9.59 -9.10
CA ASP A 139 0.78 9.89 -9.63
C ASP A 139 1.63 8.61 -9.84
N HIS A 140 2.91 8.78 -10.09
CA HIS A 140 3.85 7.68 -10.26
C HIS A 140 3.94 6.76 -9.04
N SER A 141 3.60 7.22 -7.82
CA SER A 141 3.63 6.38 -6.61
C SER A 141 2.70 5.16 -6.71
N ILE A 142 1.61 5.29 -7.47
CA ILE A 142 0.68 4.21 -7.75
C ILE A 142 0.94 3.62 -9.16
N MET A 143 1.15 4.48 -10.17
CA MET A 143 1.24 4.01 -11.55
C MET A 143 2.47 3.15 -11.82
N VAL A 144 3.63 3.46 -11.21
CA VAL A 144 4.85 2.66 -11.42
C VAL A 144 4.71 1.25 -10.83
N PRO A 145 4.28 1.05 -9.58
CA PRO A 145 3.97 -0.29 -9.08
C PRO A 145 2.98 -1.04 -9.98
N LEU A 146 1.84 -0.43 -10.34
CA LEU A 146 0.82 -1.08 -11.15
C LEU A 146 1.34 -1.49 -12.54
N HIS A 147 2.18 -0.66 -13.17
CA HIS A 147 2.83 -0.99 -14.45
C HIS A 147 3.56 -2.32 -14.40
N PHE A 148 4.21 -2.64 -13.27
CA PHE A 148 4.99 -3.87 -13.12
C PHE A 148 4.18 -5.04 -12.57
N ILE A 149 3.34 -4.81 -11.54
CA ILE A 149 2.66 -5.90 -10.83
C ILE A 149 1.30 -6.26 -11.43
N THR A 150 0.60 -5.32 -12.08
CA THR A 150 -0.68 -5.52 -12.77
C THR A 150 -0.70 -4.78 -14.12
N PRO A 151 0.18 -5.13 -15.09
CA PRO A 151 0.42 -4.34 -16.29
C PRO A 151 -0.80 -4.19 -17.22
N ARG A 152 -1.83 -5.01 -17.02
CA ARG A 152 -3.12 -4.85 -17.74
C ARG A 152 -4.03 -3.80 -17.10
N LEU A 153 -3.70 -3.29 -15.92
CA LEU A 153 -4.46 -2.32 -15.14
C LEU A 153 -5.94 -2.69 -14.96
N ASN A 154 -6.23 -3.98 -14.84
CA ASN A 154 -7.59 -4.52 -14.80
C ASN A 154 -8.02 -5.01 -13.42
N VAL A 155 -7.15 -4.94 -12.42
CA VAL A 155 -7.47 -5.22 -11.03
C VAL A 155 -7.90 -3.90 -10.37
N PRO A 156 -9.10 -3.81 -9.78
CA PRO A 156 -9.54 -2.62 -9.06
C PRO A 156 -8.60 -2.21 -7.94
N ILE A 157 -8.51 -0.91 -7.68
CA ILE A 157 -7.69 -0.36 -6.60
C ILE A 157 -8.52 0.43 -5.58
N VAL A 158 -8.03 0.51 -4.34
CA VAL A 158 -8.44 1.47 -3.32
C VAL A 158 -7.18 2.16 -2.80
N PRO A 159 -6.86 3.38 -3.24
CA PRO A 159 -5.72 4.15 -2.73
C PRO A 159 -5.98 4.61 -1.29
N ILE A 160 -4.97 4.51 -0.44
CA ILE A 160 -4.93 5.11 0.90
C ILE A 160 -3.67 5.96 0.97
N PHE A 161 -3.86 7.27 0.83
CA PHE A 161 -2.78 8.23 0.97
C PHE A 161 -2.34 8.37 2.42
N ILE A 162 -1.03 8.37 2.62
CA ILE A 162 -0.36 8.69 3.89
C ILE A 162 0.61 9.84 3.62
N ASN A 163 0.49 10.93 4.40
CA ASN A 163 1.46 12.01 4.29
C ASN A 163 2.87 11.52 4.67
N GLY A 164 3.67 11.17 3.68
CA GLY A 164 5.07 10.76 3.81
C GLY A 164 6.06 11.85 3.39
N VAL A 165 5.58 12.99 2.87
CA VAL A 165 6.43 14.00 2.20
C VAL A 165 6.45 15.34 2.93
N GLN A 166 5.28 15.85 3.36
CA GLN A 166 5.18 17.20 3.91
C GLN A 166 5.09 17.19 5.44
N PRO A 167 6.12 17.64 6.18
CA PRO A 167 6.07 17.75 7.65
C PRO A 167 4.98 18.74 8.13
N PRO A 168 4.35 18.45 9.30
CA PRO A 168 4.61 17.33 10.19
C PRO A 168 4.05 16.02 9.69
N LEU A 169 4.88 14.95 9.68
CA LEU A 169 4.48 13.61 9.28
C LEU A 169 3.69 12.91 10.38
N PRO A 170 2.78 11.97 10.07
CA PRO A 170 2.19 11.09 11.07
C PRO A 170 3.26 10.19 11.71
N GLY A 171 3.09 9.85 12.98
CA GLY A 171 4.01 8.97 13.67
C GLY A 171 3.87 7.51 13.22
N ALA A 172 4.98 6.76 13.27
CA ALA A 172 5.03 5.35 12.88
C ALA A 172 3.96 4.48 13.56
N ARG A 173 3.76 4.64 14.88
CA ARG A 173 2.72 3.92 15.63
C ARG A 173 1.31 4.23 15.14
N ARG A 174 1.04 5.48 14.71
CA ARG A 174 -0.25 5.87 14.15
C ARG A 174 -0.49 5.22 12.78
N CYS A 175 0.53 5.15 11.94
CA CYS A 175 0.44 4.46 10.64
C CYS A 175 0.28 2.94 10.82
N PHE A 176 0.95 2.34 11.80
CA PHE A 176 0.74 0.93 12.14
C PHE A 176 -0.70 0.66 12.60
N ALA A 177 -1.24 1.50 13.50
CA ALA A 177 -2.64 1.41 13.95
C ALA A 177 -3.63 1.64 12.80
N LEU A 178 -3.30 2.49 11.81
CA LEU A 178 -4.08 2.63 10.58
C LEU A 178 -4.18 1.29 9.84
N GLY A 179 -3.07 0.59 9.68
CA GLY A 179 -3.05 -0.74 9.08
C GLY A 179 -3.93 -1.76 9.84
N GLU A 180 -3.87 -1.75 11.17
CA GLU A 180 -4.76 -2.59 12.00
C GLU A 180 -6.24 -2.27 11.78
N ALA A 181 -6.60 -0.99 11.67
CA ALA A 181 -7.97 -0.56 11.40
C ALA A 181 -8.44 -0.98 10.00
N VAL A 182 -7.56 -0.84 8.98
CA VAL A 182 -7.84 -1.29 7.60
C VAL A 182 -8.06 -2.80 7.57
N ARG A 183 -7.21 -3.59 8.24
CA ARG A 183 -7.40 -5.04 8.36
C ARG A 183 -8.75 -5.39 8.99
N ALA A 184 -9.09 -4.78 10.12
CA ALA A 184 -10.36 -5.04 10.80
C ALA A 184 -11.57 -4.68 9.92
N ALA A 185 -11.48 -3.58 9.16
CA ALA A 185 -12.54 -3.17 8.24
C ALA A 185 -12.70 -4.16 7.06
N ILE A 186 -11.61 -4.71 6.52
CA ILE A 186 -11.65 -5.75 5.48
C ILE A 186 -12.27 -7.03 6.05
N GLU A 187 -11.70 -7.56 7.14
CA GLU A 187 -12.12 -8.84 7.74
C GLU A 187 -13.58 -8.81 8.25
N SER A 188 -14.14 -7.63 8.54
CA SER A 188 -15.54 -7.44 8.94
C SER A 188 -16.50 -7.25 7.77
N TRP A 189 -16.01 -7.15 6.53
CA TRP A 189 -16.87 -6.88 5.37
C TRP A 189 -17.57 -8.17 4.88
N PRO A 190 -18.92 -8.23 4.88
CA PRO A 190 -19.65 -9.44 4.55
C PRO A 190 -19.77 -9.65 3.02
N ARG A 191 -18.63 -9.69 2.35
CA ARG A 191 -18.51 -9.96 0.92
C ARG A 191 -17.37 -10.94 0.66
N ASN A 192 -17.56 -11.84 -0.28
CA ASN A 192 -16.52 -12.79 -0.71
C ASN A 192 -15.56 -12.06 -1.67
N VAL A 193 -14.56 -11.36 -1.11
CA VAL A 193 -13.59 -10.57 -1.87
C VAL A 193 -12.19 -10.87 -1.35
N ARG A 194 -11.27 -11.12 -2.27
CA ARG A 194 -9.85 -11.39 -2.02
C ARG A 194 -9.05 -10.11 -2.18
N VAL A 195 -8.53 -9.59 -1.07
CA VAL A 195 -7.83 -8.31 -1.02
C VAL A 195 -6.32 -8.53 -0.95
N ALA A 196 -5.56 -7.91 -1.84
CA ALA A 196 -4.12 -7.77 -1.66
C ALA A 196 -3.78 -6.36 -1.17
N ILE A 197 -2.79 -6.27 -0.28
CA ILE A 197 -2.30 -5.00 0.26
C ILE A 197 -0.99 -4.64 -0.43
N VAL A 198 -0.85 -3.39 -0.85
CA VAL A 198 0.37 -2.88 -1.47
C VAL A 198 0.89 -1.71 -0.64
N ALA A 199 2.17 -1.72 -0.30
CA ALA A 199 2.88 -0.53 0.18
C ALA A 199 3.83 -0.05 -0.90
N SER A 200 3.68 1.20 -1.30
CA SER A 200 4.48 1.85 -2.31
C SER A 200 5.40 2.88 -1.68
N GLY A 201 6.72 2.76 -1.86
CA GLY A 201 7.67 3.74 -1.35
C GLY A 201 9.06 3.21 -1.02
N SER A 202 9.92 4.17 -0.74
CA SER A 202 11.32 3.97 -0.36
C SER A 202 11.52 4.13 1.15
N PHE A 203 12.68 3.69 1.65
CA PHE A 203 13.06 3.87 3.06
C PHE A 203 13.93 5.10 3.26
N SER A 204 14.67 5.48 2.22
CA SER A 204 15.60 6.60 2.25
C SER A 204 15.94 7.07 0.85
N LEU A 205 15.67 8.34 0.56
CA LEU A 205 16.15 9.03 -0.62
C LEU A 205 16.00 10.54 -0.46
N ASP A 206 16.94 11.32 -1.02
CA ASP A 206 16.77 12.74 -1.32
C ASP A 206 16.55 12.89 -2.83
N VAL A 207 15.32 13.27 -3.21
CA VAL A 207 14.96 13.50 -4.62
C VAL A 207 15.22 14.94 -4.98
N GLY A 208 16.11 15.54 -5.27
CA GLY A 208 16.37 16.95 -5.69
C GLY A 208 15.26 17.95 -5.40
N GLY A 209 15.52 19.21 -5.61
CA GLY A 209 14.56 20.30 -5.42
C GLY A 209 14.80 21.14 -4.17
N ALA A 210 13.91 22.10 -3.91
CA ALA A 210 14.04 23.10 -2.85
C ALA A 210 14.05 22.51 -1.44
N MET A 211 13.54 21.31 -1.25
CA MET A 211 13.47 20.61 0.04
C MET A 211 14.67 19.70 0.30
N THR A 212 15.61 19.59 -0.62
CA THR A 212 16.84 18.82 -0.39
C THR A 212 17.65 19.48 0.72
N GLY A 213 17.98 18.72 1.76
CA GLY A 213 18.73 19.23 2.92
C GLY A 213 20.12 19.75 2.54
N HIS A 214 20.57 20.83 3.19
CA HIS A 214 21.90 21.38 2.95
C HIS A 214 22.99 20.32 3.14
N GLY A 215 23.84 20.14 2.14
CA GLY A 215 24.96 19.20 2.17
C GLY A 215 24.61 17.76 1.80
N LYS A 216 23.35 17.44 1.57
CA LYS A 216 22.92 16.14 1.04
C LYS A 216 23.01 16.11 -0.49
N ARG A 217 23.32 14.96 -1.04
CA ARG A 217 23.32 14.72 -2.48
C ARG A 217 22.01 14.05 -2.87
N ALA A 218 21.28 14.66 -3.82
CA ALA A 218 20.13 14.03 -4.41
C ALA A 218 20.49 12.64 -5.00
N GLY A 219 19.61 11.67 -4.85
CA GLY A 219 19.81 10.31 -5.35
C GLY A 219 20.72 9.43 -4.48
N VAL A 220 21.17 9.89 -3.31
CA VAL A 220 22.04 9.08 -2.41
C VAL A 220 21.27 8.75 -1.13
N PRO A 221 20.86 7.48 -0.93
CA PRO A 221 20.16 7.07 0.29
C PRO A 221 21.10 6.92 1.48
N ASP A 222 20.53 6.95 2.68
CA ASP A 222 21.18 6.50 3.92
C ASP A 222 21.21 4.96 3.94
N GLN A 223 22.26 4.38 3.38
CA GLN A 223 22.40 2.93 3.25
C GLN A 223 22.40 2.20 4.60
N ILE A 224 22.87 2.83 5.67
CA ILE A 224 22.87 2.26 7.03
C ILE A 224 21.42 2.10 7.50
N TRP A 225 20.60 3.12 7.30
CA TRP A 225 19.18 3.09 7.64
C TRP A 225 18.43 2.06 6.79
N VAL A 226 18.65 2.05 5.47
CA VAL A 226 18.01 1.07 4.57
C VAL A 226 18.34 -0.37 4.99
N GLN A 227 19.60 -0.68 5.26
CA GLN A 227 20.02 -2.00 5.75
C GLN A 227 19.35 -2.33 7.09
N ARG A 228 19.23 -1.34 7.98
CA ARG A 228 18.58 -1.51 9.27
C ARG A 228 17.11 -1.86 9.11
N VAL A 229 16.36 -1.11 8.29
CA VAL A 229 14.95 -1.38 8.00
C VAL A 229 14.77 -2.77 7.41
N ALA A 230 15.55 -3.13 6.39
CA ALA A 230 15.48 -4.45 5.75
C ALA A 230 15.73 -5.59 6.75
N THR A 231 16.68 -5.42 7.66
CA THR A 231 16.97 -6.40 8.72
C THR A 231 15.77 -6.56 9.67
N LEU A 232 15.19 -5.45 10.12
CA LEU A 232 14.04 -5.47 11.04
C LEU A 232 12.80 -6.08 10.38
N LEU A 233 12.53 -5.76 9.12
CA LEU A 233 11.43 -6.34 8.33
C LEU A 233 11.58 -7.85 8.17
N SER A 234 12.77 -8.31 7.75
CA SER A 234 13.06 -9.74 7.56
C SER A 234 12.93 -10.54 8.85
N ALA A 235 13.35 -9.95 9.98
CA ALA A 235 13.27 -10.57 11.28
C ALA A 235 11.88 -10.47 11.95
N GLY A 236 10.94 -9.69 11.37
CA GLY A 236 9.64 -9.41 11.98
C GLY A 236 9.73 -8.60 13.28
N GLN A 237 10.77 -7.77 13.43
CA GLN A 237 11.00 -6.94 14.63
C GLN A 237 10.23 -5.61 14.53
N ILE A 238 8.90 -5.72 14.43
CA ILE A 238 8.00 -4.59 14.18
C ILE A 238 8.10 -3.53 15.28
N SER A 239 8.05 -3.92 16.55
CA SER A 239 8.12 -2.98 17.68
C SER A 239 9.37 -2.11 17.62
N GLN A 240 10.52 -2.72 17.30
CA GLN A 240 11.78 -2.00 17.17
C GLN A 240 11.79 -1.07 15.96
N LEU A 241 11.24 -1.49 14.83
CA LEU A 241 11.09 -0.62 13.65
C LEU A 241 10.23 0.61 13.98
N LEU A 242 9.10 0.44 14.70
CA LEU A 242 8.25 1.56 15.12
C LEU A 242 8.96 2.52 16.08
N GLU A 243 9.84 2.02 16.94
CA GLU A 243 10.63 2.84 17.86
C GLU A 243 11.73 3.63 17.15
N GLU A 244 12.39 3.01 16.19
CA GLU A 244 13.49 3.63 15.44
C GLU A 244 12.99 4.60 14.34
N THR A 245 11.75 4.42 13.82
CA THR A 245 11.16 5.32 12.81
C THR A 245 10.60 6.58 13.46
N THR A 246 11.50 7.45 13.90
CA THR A 246 11.17 8.76 14.47
C THR A 246 11.10 9.83 13.38
N ALA A 247 10.48 10.98 13.68
CA ALA A 247 10.47 12.13 12.76
C ALA A 247 11.90 12.56 12.37
N ASP A 248 12.82 12.57 13.33
CA ASP A 248 14.22 12.91 13.09
C ASP A 248 14.92 11.87 12.21
N GLN A 249 14.61 10.58 12.38
CA GLN A 249 15.17 9.52 11.53
C GLN A 249 14.65 9.61 10.10
N MET A 250 13.34 9.83 9.91
CA MET A 250 12.76 10.04 8.58
C MET A 250 13.37 11.26 7.89
N ALA A 251 13.55 12.37 8.61
CA ALA A 251 14.20 13.57 8.06
C ALA A 251 15.68 13.31 7.70
N ARG A 252 16.42 12.50 8.48
CA ARG A 252 17.79 12.10 8.13
C ARG A 252 17.83 11.19 6.92
N ALA A 253 16.85 10.33 6.78
CA ALA A 253 16.74 9.39 5.65
C ALA A 253 16.52 10.09 4.30
N GLY A 254 16.07 11.33 4.28
CA GLY A 254 15.87 12.12 3.07
C GLY A 254 14.50 12.78 3.00
N ASN A 255 14.27 13.57 1.96
CA ASN A 255 13.00 14.29 1.80
C ASN A 255 11.81 13.40 1.42
N VAL A 256 12.06 12.15 1.02
CA VAL A 256 11.05 11.09 0.86
C VAL A 256 11.20 9.96 1.88
N GLY A 257 12.02 10.16 2.93
CA GLY A 257 12.21 9.18 4.00
C GLY A 257 10.96 8.84 4.80
N GLY A 258 9.92 9.66 4.69
CA GLY A 258 8.60 9.40 5.30
C GLY A 258 7.76 8.34 4.56
N GLU A 259 8.13 7.93 3.35
CA GLU A 259 7.41 6.88 2.61
C GLU A 259 7.50 5.50 3.29
N ILE A 260 8.46 5.30 4.19
CA ILE A 260 8.49 4.13 5.08
C ILE A 260 7.17 3.95 5.86
N LEU A 261 6.40 5.02 6.06
CA LEU A 261 5.11 4.97 6.74
C LEU A 261 4.06 4.14 5.99
N ASN A 262 4.17 4.04 4.66
CA ASN A 262 3.35 3.16 3.83
C ASN A 262 3.63 1.68 4.16
N TRP A 263 4.92 1.33 4.30
CA TRP A 263 5.32 -0.02 4.72
C TRP A 263 4.90 -0.31 6.16
N ILE A 264 4.98 0.67 7.04
CA ILE A 264 4.52 0.52 8.42
C ILE A 264 3.00 0.30 8.49
N ALA A 265 2.21 0.99 7.67
CA ALA A 265 0.79 0.74 7.57
C ALA A 265 0.50 -0.68 7.03
N LEU A 266 1.23 -1.13 6.01
CA LEU A 266 1.18 -2.51 5.54
C LEU A 266 1.46 -3.49 6.69
N LEU A 267 2.50 -3.28 7.50
CA LEU A 267 2.81 -4.15 8.64
C LEU A 267 1.66 -4.27 9.63
N GLY A 268 0.89 -3.19 9.84
CA GLY A 268 -0.32 -3.20 10.68
C GLY A 268 -1.40 -4.14 10.14
N THR A 269 -1.48 -4.36 8.82
CA THR A 269 -2.44 -5.29 8.24
C THR A 269 -2.03 -6.76 8.37
N LEU A 270 -0.74 -7.03 8.64
CA LEU A 270 -0.16 -8.38 8.57
C LEU A 270 -0.44 -9.27 9.78
N ASN A 271 -0.91 -8.70 10.89
CA ASN A 271 -1.10 -9.45 12.15
C ASN A 271 0.15 -10.25 12.57
N GLY A 272 1.33 -9.61 12.51
CA GLY A 272 2.60 -10.21 12.93
C GLY A 272 3.23 -11.22 11.95
N ARG A 273 2.70 -11.36 10.74
CA ARG A 273 3.29 -12.23 9.71
C ARG A 273 4.68 -11.78 9.32
N ARG A 274 5.56 -12.72 9.04
CA ARG A 274 6.89 -12.46 8.47
C ARG A 274 6.83 -12.51 6.95
N PRO A 275 7.75 -11.79 6.26
CA PRO A 275 7.82 -11.87 4.82
C PRO A 275 8.23 -13.28 4.36
N SER A 276 7.58 -13.78 3.31
CA SER A 276 7.98 -14.98 2.57
C SER A 276 9.09 -14.69 1.56
N PHE A 277 9.22 -13.41 1.14
CA PHE A 277 10.25 -12.88 0.27
C PHE A 277 10.63 -11.49 0.74
N MET A 278 11.93 -11.17 0.76
CA MET A 278 12.45 -9.84 1.08
C MET A 278 13.79 -9.66 0.39
N GLU A 279 13.86 -8.74 -0.56
CA GLU A 279 15.09 -8.41 -1.29
C GLU A 279 15.38 -6.92 -1.17
N PRO A 280 16.35 -6.53 -0.33
CA PRO A 280 16.72 -5.13 -0.16
C PRO A 280 17.61 -4.63 -1.30
N GLN A 281 17.35 -3.41 -1.76
CA GLN A 281 18.16 -2.66 -2.70
C GLN A 281 18.79 -1.48 -1.96
N ILE A 282 19.87 -1.76 -1.24
CA ILE A 282 20.48 -0.83 -0.28
C ILE A 282 21.01 0.43 -0.97
N SER A 283 21.61 0.28 -2.16
CA SER A 283 22.11 1.39 -2.98
C SER A 283 21.01 2.32 -3.49
N ASP A 284 19.78 1.80 -3.60
CA ASP A 284 18.63 2.50 -4.19
C ASP A 284 17.65 3.00 -3.15
N GLY A 285 17.86 2.62 -1.87
CA GLY A 285 17.09 3.17 -0.75
C GLY A 285 15.79 2.44 -0.43
N HIS A 286 15.54 1.24 -0.95
CA HIS A 286 14.27 0.53 -0.81
C HIS A 286 14.44 -1.00 -0.74
N ALA A 287 13.33 -1.72 -0.77
CA ALA A 287 13.29 -3.18 -0.86
C ALA A 287 12.07 -3.65 -1.68
N TYR A 288 12.08 -4.94 -2.02
CA TYR A 288 10.93 -5.68 -2.51
C TYR A 288 10.55 -6.72 -1.45
N GLY A 289 9.28 -6.75 -1.05
CA GLY A 289 8.81 -7.65 0.00
C GLY A 289 7.46 -8.29 -0.34
N VAL A 290 7.28 -9.55 0.08
CA VAL A 290 6.01 -10.27 -0.07
C VAL A 290 5.66 -10.99 1.24
N TRP A 291 4.41 -10.93 1.63
CA TRP A 291 3.81 -11.68 2.72
C TRP A 291 2.63 -12.47 2.20
N ARG A 292 2.59 -13.77 2.48
CA ARG A 292 1.54 -14.68 2.03
C ARG A 292 0.65 -15.13 3.17
N TRP A 293 -0.58 -15.48 2.83
CA TRP A 293 -1.54 -16.16 3.69
C TRP A 293 -1.66 -17.62 3.22
N ASP A 294 -0.76 -18.46 3.71
CA ASP A 294 -0.76 -19.91 3.44
C ASP A 294 -1.84 -20.61 4.27
#